data_ba99360842ffddb66b6a61b36d8e8dab
#
_entry.id   ba99360842ffddb66b6a61b36d8e8dab
#
_cell.length_a   1.000
_cell.length_b   1.000
_cell.length_c   1.000
_cell.angle_alpha   90.00
_cell.angle_beta   90.00
_cell.angle_gamma   90.00
#
_symmetry.space_group_name_H-M   'P 1'
#
loop_
_entity.id
_entity.type
_entity.pdbx_description
1 polymer ?
#
loop_
_entity_poly.entity_id
_entity_poly.type
_entity_poly.pdbx_seq_one_letter_code
_entity_poly.pdbx_strand_id
1 'polypeptide(L)'
;MSDPEVRPATTAVSWGAGRIDLFTVADDRSLVHRSFDGRSWSEPTLLGGRLASAPAATAWDVDELQVFAIFDDGELWNRYWDGTSWHDWESLHGELTGTPAASSWSADRIDVFAPGRDGRVWHRWWDGSRWVGWEQL
;
A
#
# COMPACT_ATOMS: atom_id res chain seq x y z
N MET A 1 6.84 -18.75 14.34
CA MET A 1 7.68 -18.75 13.14
C MET A 1 7.17 -17.73 12.15
N SER A 2 8.04 -16.94 11.58
CA SER A 2 7.62 -15.93 10.61
C SER A 2 7.21 -16.59 9.29
N ASP A 3 6.25 -15.97 8.62
CA ASP A 3 5.80 -16.40 7.30
C ASP A 3 6.85 -16.01 6.25
N PRO A 4 7.54 -16.97 5.60
CA PRO A 4 8.56 -16.65 4.61
C PRO A 4 7.98 -15.98 3.35
N GLU A 5 6.67 -16.05 3.14
CA GLU A 5 6.03 -15.42 1.99
C GLU A 5 5.85 -13.92 2.16
N VAL A 6 5.92 -13.42 3.38
CA VAL A 6 5.73 -11.99 3.67
C VAL A 6 7.05 -11.25 3.66
N ARG A 7 8.14 -11.88 4.07
CA ARG A 7 9.43 -11.21 4.25
C ARG A 7 10.58 -11.87 3.53
N PRO A 8 11.44 -11.12 2.85
CA PRO A 8 11.37 -9.67 2.63
C PRO A 8 10.53 -9.33 1.41
N ALA A 9 9.24 -9.11 1.61
CA ALA A 9 8.36 -8.70 0.54
C ALA A 9 8.64 -7.25 0.18
N THR A 10 8.59 -6.94 -1.12
CA THR A 10 8.89 -5.60 -1.62
C THR A 10 7.89 -5.19 -2.67
N THR A 11 7.64 -3.89 -2.76
CA THR A 11 6.94 -3.28 -3.88
C THR A 11 7.55 -1.90 -4.15
N ALA A 12 7.42 -1.43 -5.36
CA ALA A 12 7.96 -0.14 -5.75
C ALA A 12 6.98 0.59 -6.64
N VAL A 13 7.05 1.93 -6.59
CA VAL A 13 6.20 2.79 -7.40
C VAL A 13 7.00 4.02 -7.80
N SER A 14 6.63 4.62 -8.93
CA SER A 14 7.20 5.89 -9.38
C SER A 14 6.09 6.86 -9.69
N TRP A 15 6.23 8.11 -9.21
CA TRP A 15 5.32 9.17 -9.57
C TRP A 15 5.88 10.09 -10.66
N GLY A 16 7.09 9.82 -11.12
CA GLY A 16 7.70 10.63 -12.15
C GLY A 16 9.12 10.21 -12.49
N ALA A 17 9.69 10.86 -13.49
CA ALA A 17 11.03 10.54 -13.95
C ALA A 17 12.06 10.74 -12.85
N GLY A 18 12.98 9.79 -12.71
CA GLY A 18 14.05 9.85 -11.72
C GLY A 18 13.59 9.59 -10.28
N ARG A 19 12.35 9.16 -10.06
CA ARG A 19 11.81 8.94 -8.72
C ARG A 19 11.36 7.51 -8.55
N ILE A 20 11.74 6.91 -7.43
CA ILE A 20 11.27 5.59 -7.03
C ILE A 20 10.95 5.63 -5.55
N ASP A 21 9.86 5.03 -5.15
CA ASP A 21 9.53 4.78 -3.76
C ASP A 21 9.46 3.27 -3.56
N LEU A 22 10.25 2.77 -2.61
CA LEU A 22 10.40 1.35 -2.33
C LEU A 22 9.82 1.06 -0.94
N PHE A 23 9.00 0.02 -0.87
CA PHE A 23 8.40 -0.43 0.38
C PHE A 23 8.81 -1.87 0.63
N THR A 24 9.31 -2.14 1.83
CA THR A 24 9.72 -3.47 2.23
C THR A 24 9.13 -3.83 3.58
N VAL A 25 8.92 -5.12 3.81
CA VAL A 25 8.43 -5.63 5.09
C VAL A 25 9.62 -6.09 5.92
N ALA A 26 9.77 -5.52 7.09
CA ALA A 26 10.85 -5.87 8.02
C ALA A 26 10.55 -7.17 8.76
N ASP A 27 11.53 -7.67 9.52
CA ASP A 27 11.41 -8.93 10.24
C ASP A 27 10.30 -8.93 11.30
N ASP A 28 10.00 -7.75 11.85
CA ASP A 28 8.90 -7.59 12.82
C ASP A 28 7.55 -7.36 12.14
N ARG A 29 7.51 -7.47 10.79
CA ARG A 29 6.34 -7.28 9.95
C ARG A 29 5.84 -5.84 9.88
N SER A 30 6.68 -4.88 10.25
CA SER A 30 6.41 -3.46 10.01
C SER A 30 6.86 -3.05 8.60
N LEU A 31 6.30 -1.96 8.11
CA LEU A 31 6.62 -1.43 6.79
C LEU A 31 7.77 -0.43 6.86
N VAL A 32 8.69 -0.54 5.91
CA VAL A 32 9.84 0.37 5.78
C VAL A 32 9.82 0.97 4.38
N HIS A 33 10.06 2.27 4.30
CA HIS A 33 10.06 3.03 3.05
C HIS A 33 11.42 3.65 2.80
N ARG A 34 11.85 3.63 1.54
CA ARG A 34 13.01 4.38 1.06
C ARG A 34 12.65 5.01 -0.28
N SER A 35 13.21 6.18 -0.55
CA SER A 35 12.97 6.87 -1.82
C SER A 35 14.28 7.13 -2.55
N PHE A 36 14.21 7.08 -3.88
CA PHE A 36 15.30 7.45 -4.78
C PHE A 36 14.94 8.77 -5.46
N ASP A 37 15.85 9.75 -5.40
CA ASP A 37 15.60 11.10 -5.91
C ASP A 37 16.21 11.37 -7.29
N GLY A 38 16.72 10.33 -7.93
CA GLY A 38 17.42 10.43 -9.20
C GLY A 38 18.94 10.40 -9.04
N ARG A 39 19.45 10.48 -7.81
CA ARG A 39 20.89 10.45 -7.51
C ARG A 39 21.24 9.47 -6.41
N SER A 40 20.46 9.44 -5.35
CA SER A 40 20.77 8.61 -4.20
C SER A 40 19.47 8.15 -3.52
N TRP A 41 19.60 7.08 -2.72
CA TRP A 41 18.52 6.57 -1.89
C TRP A 41 18.48 7.30 -0.55
N SER A 42 17.29 7.56 -0.07
CA SER A 42 17.08 8.12 1.27
C SER A 42 17.46 7.10 2.36
N GLU A 43 17.62 7.60 3.59
CA GLU A 43 17.61 6.73 4.75
C GLU A 43 16.24 6.07 4.89
N PRO A 44 16.17 4.88 5.53
CA PRO A 44 14.89 4.23 5.76
C PRO A 44 13.95 5.07 6.62
N THR A 45 12.68 5.10 6.25
CA THR A 45 11.62 5.66 7.08
C THR A 45 10.78 4.49 7.60
N LEU A 46 10.60 4.44 8.92
CA LEU A 46 9.82 3.38 9.55
C LEU A 46 8.35 3.79 9.54
N LEU A 47 7.53 3.04 8.82
CA LEU A 47 6.11 3.35 8.70
C LEU A 47 5.23 2.51 9.61
N GLY A 48 5.80 1.56 10.34
CA GLY A 48 5.06 0.78 11.32
C GLY A 48 4.10 -0.23 10.70
N GLY A 49 3.01 -0.51 11.40
CA GLY A 49 2.00 -1.46 10.96
C GLY A 49 2.30 -2.88 11.41
N ARG A 50 1.34 -3.78 11.15
CA ARG A 50 1.44 -5.21 11.44
C ARG A 50 0.99 -5.99 10.22
N LEU A 51 1.86 -6.05 9.22
CA LEU A 51 1.51 -6.59 7.91
C LEU A 51 1.42 -8.11 7.94
N ALA A 52 0.28 -8.63 7.53
CA ALA A 52 0.08 -10.05 7.26
C ALA A 52 0.26 -10.36 5.77
N SER A 53 0.45 -9.34 4.94
CA SER A 53 0.61 -9.48 3.49
C SER A 53 1.81 -8.69 3.00
N ALA A 54 2.23 -8.96 1.76
CA ALA A 54 3.09 -8.04 1.04
C ALA A 54 2.34 -6.72 0.81
N PRO A 55 3.05 -5.59 0.73
CA PRO A 55 2.40 -4.31 0.45
C PRO A 55 2.10 -4.15 -1.04
N ALA A 56 1.12 -3.29 -1.34
CA ALA A 56 0.86 -2.77 -2.68
C ALA A 56 0.94 -1.26 -2.64
N ALA A 57 1.39 -0.64 -3.72
CA ALA A 57 1.52 0.81 -3.75
C ALA A 57 1.12 1.36 -5.11
N THR A 58 0.63 2.59 -5.11
CA THR A 58 0.33 3.31 -6.35
C THR A 58 0.60 4.80 -6.16
N ALA A 59 0.96 5.48 -7.24
CA ALA A 59 1.06 6.93 -7.27
C ALA A 59 -0.19 7.48 -7.94
N TRP A 60 -0.88 8.40 -7.27
CA TRP A 60 -2.14 8.95 -7.77
C TRP A 60 -2.02 10.42 -8.18
N ASP A 61 -0.86 11.01 -8.00
CA ASP A 61 -0.49 12.32 -8.53
C ASP A 61 1.02 12.51 -8.38
N VAL A 62 1.52 13.64 -8.87
CA VAL A 62 2.93 14.02 -8.71
C VAL A 62 3.26 14.15 -7.22
N ASP A 63 4.30 13.43 -6.79
CA ASP A 63 4.76 13.40 -5.40
C ASP A 63 3.65 13.02 -4.40
N GLU A 64 2.70 12.22 -4.84
CA GLU A 64 1.62 11.71 -4.00
C GLU A 64 1.43 10.23 -4.25
N LEU A 65 1.50 9.44 -3.19
CA LEU A 65 1.43 7.99 -3.30
C LEU A 65 0.76 7.38 -2.09
N GLN A 66 0.33 6.14 -2.27
CA GLN A 66 -0.39 5.42 -1.24
C GLN A 66 0.07 3.98 -1.19
N VAL A 67 0.19 3.45 0.01
CA VAL A 67 0.60 2.07 0.25
C VAL A 67 -0.50 1.35 1.03
N PHE A 68 -0.72 0.10 0.66
CA PHE A 68 -1.77 -0.75 1.21
C PHE A 68 -1.18 -2.07 1.69
N ALA A 69 -1.75 -2.60 2.76
CA ALA A 69 -1.43 -3.95 3.22
C ALA A 69 -2.59 -4.52 4.01
N ILE A 70 -2.70 -5.84 4.00
CA ILE A 70 -3.63 -6.55 4.87
C ILE A 70 -2.90 -6.80 6.18
N PHE A 71 -3.53 -6.41 7.29
CA PHE A 71 -2.96 -6.58 8.63
C PHE A 71 -3.43 -7.89 9.25
N ASP A 72 -2.95 -8.16 10.45
CA ASP A 72 -3.29 -9.38 11.20
C ASP A 72 -4.79 -9.53 11.47
N ASP A 73 -5.53 -8.43 11.48
CA ASP A 73 -6.98 -8.42 11.69
C ASP A 73 -7.79 -8.81 10.42
N GLY A 74 -7.10 -9.02 9.28
CA GLY A 74 -7.75 -9.32 8.02
C GLY A 74 -8.35 -8.14 7.31
N GLU A 75 -8.15 -6.93 7.82
CA GLU A 75 -8.63 -5.71 7.17
C GLU A 75 -7.54 -5.10 6.29
N LEU A 76 -7.96 -4.30 5.32
CA LEU A 76 -7.04 -3.54 4.50
C LEU A 76 -6.69 -2.23 5.18
N TRP A 77 -5.42 -1.97 5.38
CA TRP A 77 -4.92 -0.73 5.96
C TRP A 77 -4.11 0.04 4.94
N ASN A 78 -4.07 1.36 5.09
CA ASN A 78 -3.34 2.22 4.16
C ASN A 78 -2.70 3.40 4.87
N ARG A 79 -1.61 3.88 4.27
CA ARG A 79 -0.98 5.17 4.59
C ARG A 79 -0.74 5.89 3.28
N TYR A 80 -0.73 7.23 3.32
CA TYR A 80 -0.42 7.97 2.12
C TYR A 80 0.53 9.14 2.39
N TRP A 81 1.30 9.45 1.36
CA TRP A 81 2.21 10.59 1.29
C TRP A 81 1.51 11.68 0.49
N ASP A 82 1.38 12.88 1.09
CA ASP A 82 0.64 13.99 0.50
C ASP A 82 1.55 15.01 -0.21
N GLY A 83 2.82 14.67 -0.42
CA GLY A 83 3.82 15.58 -0.96
C GLY A 83 4.65 16.26 0.12
N THR A 84 4.23 16.17 1.38
CA THR A 84 4.90 16.82 2.50
C THR A 84 5.15 15.86 3.66
N SER A 85 4.16 15.03 3.99
CA SER A 85 4.25 14.14 5.14
C SER A 85 3.46 12.86 4.90
N TRP A 86 3.80 11.82 5.69
CA TRP A 86 3.04 10.58 5.72
C TRP A 86 1.86 10.73 6.67
N HIS A 87 0.67 10.42 6.16
CA HIS A 87 -0.52 10.28 7.00
C HIS A 87 -0.50 8.93 7.70
N ASP A 88 -1.15 8.86 8.85
CA ASP A 88 -1.13 7.66 9.68
C ASP A 88 -1.94 6.52 9.07
N TRP A 89 -1.71 5.31 9.55
CA TRP A 89 -2.45 4.14 9.12
C TRP A 89 -3.95 4.31 9.37
N GLU A 90 -4.75 3.95 8.39
CA GLU A 90 -6.19 3.99 8.46
C GLU A 90 -6.76 2.72 7.85
N SER A 91 -7.75 2.11 8.53
CA SER A 91 -8.39 0.91 8.02
C SER A 91 -9.41 1.25 6.94
N LEU A 92 -9.40 0.45 5.89
CA LEU A 92 -10.45 0.45 4.87
C LEU A 92 -11.38 -0.75 5.04
N HIS A 93 -11.24 -1.47 6.16
CA HIS A 93 -12.10 -2.60 6.53
C HIS A 93 -11.96 -3.80 5.58
N GLY A 94 -12.98 -4.61 5.46
CA GLY A 94 -12.98 -5.82 4.66
C GLY A 94 -12.68 -7.08 5.46
N GLU A 95 -12.91 -8.22 4.85
CA GLU A 95 -12.56 -9.54 5.38
C GLU A 95 -11.69 -10.23 4.34
N LEU A 96 -10.39 -9.99 4.44
CA LEU A 96 -9.47 -10.20 3.35
C LEU A 96 -8.34 -11.16 3.72
N THR A 97 -7.70 -11.70 2.70
CA THR A 97 -6.53 -12.55 2.83
C THR A 97 -5.62 -12.32 1.62
N GLY A 98 -4.42 -12.90 1.66
CA GLY A 98 -3.50 -12.81 0.52
C GLY A 98 -2.88 -11.42 0.38
N THR A 99 -2.65 -10.99 -0.85
CA THR A 99 -1.94 -9.76 -1.16
C THR A 99 -2.85 -8.81 -1.93
N PRO A 100 -2.94 -7.53 -1.52
CA PRO A 100 -3.71 -6.55 -2.29
C PRO A 100 -2.98 -6.12 -3.56
N ALA A 101 -3.70 -5.50 -4.47
CA ALA A 101 -3.17 -4.87 -5.66
C ALA A 101 -3.80 -3.48 -5.80
N ALA A 102 -3.03 -2.52 -6.29
CA ALA A 102 -3.49 -1.14 -6.40
C ALA A 102 -3.13 -0.56 -7.75
N SER A 103 -3.95 0.36 -8.24
CA SER A 103 -3.75 1.03 -9.50
C SER A 103 -4.36 2.42 -9.45
N SER A 104 -3.81 3.34 -10.26
CA SER A 104 -4.36 4.67 -10.44
C SER A 104 -4.36 4.99 -11.93
N TRP A 105 -5.52 5.32 -12.50
CA TRP A 105 -5.63 5.62 -13.93
C TRP A 105 -5.81 7.12 -14.19
N SER A 106 -5.85 7.91 -13.16
CA SER A 106 -5.99 9.36 -13.27
C SER A 106 -5.55 10.01 -11.96
N ALA A 107 -5.25 11.30 -11.99
CA ALA A 107 -4.99 12.05 -10.77
C ALA A 107 -6.20 11.93 -9.84
N ASP A 108 -5.91 11.76 -8.55
CA ASP A 108 -6.90 11.67 -7.48
C ASP A 108 -7.90 10.50 -7.66
N ARG A 109 -7.44 9.44 -8.34
CA ARG A 109 -8.20 8.20 -8.50
C ARG A 109 -7.34 7.02 -8.07
N ILE A 110 -7.87 6.19 -7.17
CA ILE A 110 -7.18 4.98 -6.73
C ILE A 110 -8.17 3.83 -6.75
N ASP A 111 -7.72 2.69 -7.27
CA ASP A 111 -8.47 1.44 -7.19
C ASP A 111 -7.64 0.42 -6.45
N VAL A 112 -8.21 -0.26 -5.48
CA VAL A 112 -7.54 -1.31 -4.74
C VAL A 112 -8.38 -2.58 -4.76
N PHE A 113 -7.69 -3.70 -4.90
CA PHE A 113 -8.28 -5.03 -5.05
C PHE A 113 -7.64 -5.95 -4.03
N ALA A 114 -8.42 -6.86 -3.48
CA ALA A 114 -7.87 -7.85 -2.55
C ALA A 114 -8.70 -9.12 -2.58
N PRO A 115 -8.07 -10.29 -2.39
CA PRO A 115 -8.82 -11.53 -2.25
C PRO A 115 -9.52 -11.56 -0.90
N GLY A 116 -10.79 -11.94 -0.92
CA GLY A 116 -11.55 -12.13 0.30
C GLY A 116 -11.36 -13.53 0.87
N ARG A 117 -11.70 -13.70 2.13
CA ARG A 117 -11.70 -15.01 2.78
C ARG A 117 -12.72 -15.96 2.14
N ASP A 118 -13.68 -15.40 1.41
CA ASP A 118 -14.68 -16.16 0.65
C ASP A 118 -14.15 -16.69 -0.68
N GLY A 119 -12.89 -16.42 -1.02
CA GLY A 119 -12.27 -16.84 -2.26
C GLY A 119 -12.58 -15.97 -3.46
N ARG A 120 -13.19 -14.83 -3.25
CA ARG A 120 -13.58 -13.89 -4.30
C ARG A 120 -12.70 -12.67 -4.26
N VAL A 121 -12.67 -11.91 -5.38
CA VAL A 121 -11.92 -10.64 -5.46
C VAL A 121 -12.86 -9.51 -5.08
N TRP A 122 -12.40 -8.68 -4.16
CA TRP A 122 -13.14 -7.51 -3.69
C TRP A 122 -12.42 -6.25 -4.10
N HIS A 123 -13.18 -5.19 -4.37
CA HIS A 123 -12.72 -3.94 -4.94
C HIS A 123 -13.25 -2.75 -4.16
N ARG A 124 -12.36 -1.79 -3.91
CA ARG A 124 -12.70 -0.53 -3.29
C ARG A 124 -11.96 0.57 -4.04
N TRP A 125 -12.52 1.78 -4.08
CA TRP A 125 -11.86 2.85 -4.82
C TRP A 125 -12.08 4.20 -4.17
N TRP A 126 -11.10 5.08 -4.39
CA TRP A 126 -11.15 6.49 -4.04
C TRP A 126 -11.59 7.24 -5.28
N ASP A 127 -12.70 8.00 -5.18
CA ASP A 127 -13.31 8.68 -6.31
C ASP A 127 -12.90 10.15 -6.45
N GLY A 128 -11.95 10.60 -5.65
CA GLY A 128 -11.51 11.99 -5.54
C GLY A 128 -12.06 12.70 -4.32
N SER A 129 -13.04 12.10 -3.65
CA SER A 129 -13.67 12.69 -2.46
C SER A 129 -13.78 11.70 -1.31
N ARG A 130 -14.04 10.44 -1.61
CA ARG A 130 -14.26 9.42 -0.58
C ARG A 130 -13.95 8.03 -1.12
N TRP A 131 -13.77 7.09 -0.20
CA TRP A 131 -13.67 5.67 -0.52
C TRP A 131 -15.06 5.08 -0.77
N VAL A 132 -15.21 4.34 -1.86
CA VAL A 132 -16.46 3.67 -2.27
C VAL A 132 -16.22 2.16 -2.29
N GLY A 133 -17.23 1.39 -2.01
CA GLY A 133 -17.18 -0.07 -1.93
C GLY A 133 -17.03 -0.52 -0.49
N TRP A 134 -16.91 -1.78 -0.17
CA TRP A 134 -16.36 -2.89 -0.96
C TRP A 134 -17.40 -3.48 -1.94
N GLU A 135 -16.93 -3.78 -3.14
CA GLU A 135 -17.72 -4.38 -4.19
C GLU A 135 -17.06 -5.70 -4.62
N GLN A 136 -17.86 -6.74 -4.74
CA GLN A 136 -17.39 -8.04 -5.22
C GLN A 136 -17.34 -8.03 -6.76
N LEU A 137 -16.25 -8.53 -7.31
CA LEU A 137 -16.10 -8.69 -8.75
C LEU A 137 -16.52 -10.08 -9.22
#